data_3756075b9818985f8a7a50b5897f4a47
#
_entry.id   3756075b9818985f8a7a50b5897f4a47
#
_cell.length_a   1.000
_cell.length_b   1.000
_cell.length_c   1.000
_cell.angle_alpha   90.00
_cell.angle_beta   90.00
_cell.angle_gamma   90.00
#
_symmetry.space_group_name_H-M   'P 1'
#
loop_
_entity.id
_entity.type
_entity.pdbx_description
1 polymer ?
#
loop_
_entity_poly.entity_id
_entity_poly.type
_entity_poly.pdbx_seq_one_letter_code
_entity_poly.pdbx_strand_id
1 'polypeptide(L)'
;MIKMIRIGFIDDETANYEDYAKRLSRRDIDLLFYRGDSNAEDIVSWLIAENLECLLIDYDLRKKFTKNGTDLVFEINQYLPEFPCIMLTNYPEQSKDEKLVPRRLIWDREEMNKPDLTEVVDSINNEVSVYLKRKEALFEQYGALIEKRKSSMLTAVEEERFLQLHTLFSRYGETDDFPAQLLSPDINRKLDSLIERMSQL
;
A
#
# COMPACT_ATOMS: atom_id res chain seq x y z
N MET A 1 -21.14 13.40 4.96
CA MET A 1 -19.97 13.97 4.24
C MET A 1 -19.39 12.87 3.39
N ILE A 2 -19.28 13.06 2.07
CA ILE A 2 -18.57 12.12 1.19
C ILE A 2 -17.10 12.22 1.57
N LYS A 3 -16.45 11.10 1.89
CA LYS A 3 -15.03 11.07 2.23
C LYS A 3 -14.24 11.35 0.95
N MET A 4 -13.41 12.37 0.94
CA MET A 4 -12.49 12.66 -0.15
C MET A 4 -11.40 11.57 -0.17
N ILE A 5 -11.20 10.92 -1.30
CA ILE A 5 -10.14 9.95 -1.52
C ILE A 5 -8.84 10.69 -1.79
N ARG A 6 -7.76 10.33 -1.10
CA ARG A 6 -6.44 10.92 -1.30
C ARG A 6 -5.56 9.97 -2.08
N ILE A 7 -5.02 10.43 -3.20
CA ILE A 7 -4.18 9.60 -4.08
C ILE A 7 -2.86 10.29 -4.38
N GLY A 8 -1.80 9.50 -4.54
CA GLY A 8 -0.48 9.97 -4.95
C GLY A 8 -0.36 10.07 -6.46
N PHE A 9 0.53 10.93 -6.94
CA PHE A 9 0.93 11.01 -8.34
C PHE A 9 2.44 11.08 -8.47
N ILE A 10 3.03 10.14 -9.20
CA ILE A 10 4.45 10.10 -9.53
C ILE A 10 4.61 10.27 -11.03
N ASP A 11 5.30 11.33 -11.41
CA ASP A 11 5.62 11.67 -12.79
C ASP A 11 6.96 12.43 -12.80
N ASP A 12 7.75 12.31 -13.85
CA ASP A 12 8.98 13.09 -14.01
C ASP A 12 8.70 14.50 -14.54
N GLU A 13 7.49 14.76 -15.03
CA GLU A 13 7.00 16.05 -15.49
C GLU A 13 5.85 16.58 -14.62
N THR A 14 5.94 17.83 -14.23
CA THR A 14 4.89 18.49 -13.41
C THR A 14 3.82 19.18 -14.25
N ALA A 15 3.99 19.23 -15.57
CA ALA A 15 3.18 20.07 -16.45
C ALA A 15 1.66 19.76 -16.37
N ASN A 16 1.29 18.50 -16.22
CA ASN A 16 -0.12 18.07 -16.20
C ASN A 16 -0.73 17.97 -14.81
N TYR A 17 0.09 18.07 -13.75
CA TYR A 17 -0.37 17.85 -12.39
C TYR A 17 -1.50 18.77 -11.98
N GLU A 18 -1.36 20.09 -12.20
CA GLU A 18 -2.35 21.06 -11.76
C GLU A 18 -3.72 20.87 -12.43
N ASP A 19 -3.73 20.52 -13.72
CA ASP A 19 -4.98 20.24 -14.44
C ASP A 19 -5.62 18.94 -13.94
N TYR A 20 -4.84 17.87 -13.78
CA TYR A 20 -5.33 16.60 -13.24
C TYR A 20 -5.86 16.76 -11.81
N ALA A 21 -5.14 17.46 -10.94
CA ALA A 21 -5.59 17.73 -9.58
C ALA A 21 -6.90 18.51 -9.55
N LYS A 22 -7.02 19.55 -10.38
CA LYS A 22 -8.25 20.35 -10.49
C LYS A 22 -9.44 19.54 -11.03
N ARG A 23 -9.20 18.64 -11.97
CA ARG A 23 -10.25 17.79 -12.57
C ARG A 23 -10.72 16.72 -11.62
N LEU A 24 -9.79 16.07 -10.91
CA LEU A 24 -10.08 15.02 -9.93
C LEU A 24 -10.72 15.58 -8.66
N SER A 25 -10.33 16.79 -8.22
CA SER A 25 -10.94 17.44 -7.04
C SER A 25 -12.45 17.70 -7.19
N ARG A 26 -12.94 17.89 -8.43
CA ARG A 26 -14.38 18.02 -8.72
C ARG A 26 -15.14 16.70 -8.58
N ARG A 27 -14.44 15.61 -8.38
CA ARG A 27 -14.94 14.23 -8.21
C ARG A 27 -14.57 13.65 -6.85
N ASP A 28 -14.33 14.51 -5.85
CA ASP A 28 -13.97 14.16 -4.48
C ASP A 28 -12.67 13.34 -4.36
N ILE A 29 -11.72 13.56 -5.29
CA ILE A 29 -10.39 12.95 -5.27
C ILE A 29 -9.34 14.05 -5.10
N ASP A 30 -8.51 13.95 -4.05
CA ASP A 30 -7.36 14.81 -3.76
C ASP A 30 -6.09 14.18 -4.31
N LEU A 31 -5.47 14.83 -5.31
CA LEU A 31 -4.26 14.35 -5.97
C LEU A 31 -3.03 15.05 -5.41
N LEU A 32 -2.08 14.28 -4.85
CA LEU A 32 -0.83 14.79 -4.29
C LEU A 32 0.36 14.39 -5.15
N PHE A 33 1.18 15.36 -5.53
CA PHE A 33 2.36 15.12 -6.36
C PHE A 33 3.58 14.76 -5.51
N TYR A 34 4.24 13.65 -5.84
CA TYR A 34 5.49 13.24 -5.19
C TYR A 34 6.68 14.06 -5.70
N ARG A 35 7.46 14.62 -4.77
CA ARG A 35 8.62 15.47 -5.09
C ARG A 35 9.95 14.89 -4.62
N GLY A 36 9.93 13.70 -4.03
CA GLY A 36 11.14 13.02 -3.51
C GLY A 36 11.93 12.25 -4.57
N ASP A 37 12.82 11.42 -4.09
CA ASP A 37 13.74 10.59 -4.89
C ASP A 37 13.11 9.27 -5.34
N SER A 38 13.84 8.51 -6.18
CA SER A 38 13.38 7.24 -6.78
C SER A 38 13.49 6.02 -5.85
N ASN A 39 13.67 6.22 -4.55
CA ASN A 39 13.74 5.14 -3.57
C ASN A 39 12.32 4.70 -3.19
N ALA A 40 12.04 3.41 -3.32
CA ALA A 40 10.73 2.85 -2.98
C ALA A 40 10.37 3.01 -1.48
N GLU A 41 11.34 2.97 -0.57
CA GLU A 41 11.13 3.20 0.87
C GLU A 41 10.64 4.62 1.16
N ASP A 42 11.24 5.61 0.48
CA ASP A 42 10.84 7.01 0.65
C ASP A 42 9.44 7.27 0.08
N ILE A 43 9.12 6.63 -1.06
CA ILE A 43 7.78 6.68 -1.65
C ILE A 43 6.76 6.05 -0.68
N VAL A 44 7.04 4.87 -0.14
CA VAL A 44 6.18 4.17 0.82
C VAL A 44 5.97 5.02 2.08
N SER A 45 7.05 5.60 2.62
CA SER A 45 6.98 6.50 3.77
C SER A 45 6.08 7.70 3.50
N TRP A 46 6.15 8.28 2.31
CA TRP A 46 5.28 9.35 1.88
C TRP A 46 3.82 8.90 1.72
N LEU A 47 3.57 7.73 1.11
CA LEU A 47 2.22 7.17 0.96
C LEU A 47 1.53 7.02 2.33
N ILE A 48 2.27 6.52 3.32
CA ILE A 48 1.78 6.33 4.70
C ILE A 48 1.57 7.68 5.40
N ALA A 49 2.57 8.57 5.37
CA ALA A 49 2.52 9.86 6.07
C ALA A 49 1.37 10.74 5.58
N GLU A 50 1.08 10.70 4.28
CA GLU A 50 0.00 11.45 3.66
C GLU A 50 -1.35 10.70 3.68
N ASN A 51 -1.40 9.48 4.23
CA ASN A 51 -2.58 8.61 4.25
C ASN A 51 -3.19 8.42 2.85
N LEU A 52 -2.35 8.10 1.87
CA LEU A 52 -2.79 7.91 0.49
C LEU A 52 -3.42 6.53 0.32
N GLU A 53 -4.46 6.46 -0.48
CA GLU A 53 -5.28 5.24 -0.67
C GLU A 53 -5.04 4.60 -2.05
N CYS A 54 -4.35 5.30 -2.96
CA CYS A 54 -3.98 4.82 -4.28
C CYS A 54 -2.78 5.63 -4.81
N LEU A 55 -2.08 5.09 -5.79
CA LEU A 55 -1.00 5.77 -6.51
C LEU A 55 -1.30 5.77 -8.01
N LEU A 56 -1.28 6.94 -8.63
CA LEU A 56 -1.12 7.09 -10.08
C LEU A 56 0.36 7.25 -10.39
N ILE A 57 0.88 6.53 -11.37
CA ILE A 57 2.30 6.55 -11.70
C ILE A 57 2.51 6.51 -13.21
N ASP A 58 3.40 7.35 -13.74
CA ASP A 58 3.81 7.24 -15.14
C ASP A 58 4.79 6.08 -15.36
N TYR A 59 4.78 5.54 -16.55
CA TYR A 59 5.72 4.51 -16.97
C TYR A 59 7.13 5.08 -17.20
N ASP A 60 7.26 6.16 -17.97
CA ASP A 60 8.55 6.73 -18.35
C ASP A 60 8.99 7.81 -17.35
N LEU A 61 9.66 7.40 -16.31
CA LEU A 61 10.18 8.27 -15.24
C LEU A 61 11.66 8.62 -15.41
N ARG A 62 12.30 8.23 -16.51
CA ARG A 62 13.77 8.24 -16.67
C ARG A 62 14.42 9.62 -16.70
N LYS A 63 13.68 10.70 -16.81
CA LYS A 63 14.23 12.07 -16.68
C LYS A 63 14.61 12.41 -15.24
N LYS A 64 13.94 11.80 -14.26
CA LYS A 64 14.11 12.09 -12.83
C LYS A 64 14.48 10.85 -12.02
N PHE A 65 14.01 9.68 -12.42
CA PHE A 65 14.17 8.43 -11.71
C PHE A 65 15.10 7.49 -12.48
N THR A 66 15.77 6.58 -11.78
CA THR A 66 16.66 5.57 -12.39
C THR A 66 15.91 4.36 -12.95
N LYS A 67 14.62 4.21 -12.60
CA LYS A 67 13.74 3.10 -12.94
C LYS A 67 12.50 3.61 -13.66
N ASN A 68 11.82 2.72 -14.38
CA ASN A 68 10.50 3.01 -14.92
C ASN A 68 9.40 2.81 -13.85
N GLY A 69 8.17 3.21 -14.18
CA GLY A 69 7.06 3.13 -13.23
C GLY A 69 6.64 1.71 -12.87
N THR A 70 6.77 0.73 -13.78
CA THR A 70 6.43 -0.68 -13.49
C THR A 70 7.39 -1.30 -12.50
N ASP A 71 8.69 -1.01 -12.59
CA ASP A 71 9.68 -1.42 -11.60
C ASP A 71 9.38 -0.83 -10.23
N LEU A 72 9.03 0.47 -10.17
CA LEU A 72 8.65 1.11 -8.91
C LEU A 72 7.38 0.52 -8.30
N VAL A 73 6.36 0.23 -9.09
CA VAL A 73 5.15 -0.45 -8.61
C VAL A 73 5.49 -1.81 -8.02
N PHE A 74 6.33 -2.58 -8.69
CA PHE A 74 6.78 -3.88 -8.19
C PHE A 74 7.48 -3.75 -6.83
N GLU A 75 8.39 -2.78 -6.66
CA GLU A 75 9.09 -2.54 -5.41
C GLU A 75 8.15 -2.03 -4.30
N ILE A 76 7.28 -1.06 -4.60
CA ILE A 76 6.28 -0.55 -3.63
C ILE A 76 5.42 -1.71 -3.10
N ASN A 77 4.98 -2.62 -3.96
CA ASN A 77 4.17 -3.76 -3.54
C ASN A 77 4.92 -4.81 -2.70
N GLN A 78 6.26 -4.77 -2.63
CA GLN A 78 7.03 -5.56 -1.66
C GLN A 78 6.93 -4.99 -0.24
N TYR A 79 6.79 -3.67 -0.09
CA TYR A 79 6.60 -3.00 1.20
C TYR A 79 5.13 -2.94 1.61
N LEU A 80 4.25 -2.55 0.66
CA LEU A 80 2.80 -2.42 0.85
C LEU A 80 2.05 -3.39 -0.07
N PRO A 81 1.91 -4.66 0.30
CA PRO A 81 1.22 -5.66 -0.51
C PRO A 81 -0.20 -5.21 -0.87
N GLU A 82 -0.58 -5.39 -2.12
CA GLU A 82 -1.92 -5.04 -2.66
C GLU A 82 -2.28 -3.55 -2.63
N PHE A 83 -1.33 -2.66 -2.31
CA PHE A 83 -1.58 -1.22 -2.42
C PHE A 83 -1.94 -0.86 -3.87
N PRO A 84 -3.05 -0.13 -4.11
CA PRO A 84 -3.50 0.16 -5.46
C PRO A 84 -2.54 1.09 -6.20
N CYS A 85 -1.93 0.59 -7.28
CA CYS A 85 -1.09 1.37 -8.17
C CYS A 85 -1.67 1.32 -9.58
N ILE A 86 -2.06 2.48 -10.12
CA ILE A 86 -2.59 2.63 -11.47
C ILE A 86 -1.54 3.32 -12.33
N MET A 87 -1.16 2.67 -13.42
CA MET A 87 -0.26 3.22 -14.42
C MET A 87 -1.03 4.18 -15.33
N LEU A 88 -0.56 5.43 -15.43
CA LEU A 88 -1.12 6.43 -16.32
C LEU A 88 -0.01 6.90 -17.27
N THR A 89 0.02 6.41 -18.52
CA THR A 89 1.18 6.53 -19.37
C THR A 89 0.83 6.77 -20.85
N ASN A 90 1.76 7.41 -21.57
CA ASN A 90 1.72 7.49 -23.04
C ASN A 90 2.23 6.21 -23.72
N TYR A 91 2.70 5.22 -22.94
CA TYR A 91 3.29 3.97 -23.43
C TYR A 91 2.56 2.73 -22.89
N PRO A 92 1.21 2.64 -23.04
CA PRO A 92 0.43 1.57 -22.41
C PRO A 92 0.85 0.16 -22.89
N GLU A 93 1.22 -0.02 -24.14
CA GLU A 93 1.59 -1.35 -24.64
C GLU A 93 2.95 -1.81 -24.09
N GLN A 94 3.95 -0.93 -23.99
CA GLN A 94 5.24 -1.25 -23.36
C GLN A 94 5.04 -1.66 -21.90
N SER A 95 4.24 -0.89 -21.13
CA SER A 95 3.92 -1.21 -19.74
C SER A 95 3.21 -2.56 -19.59
N LYS A 96 2.31 -2.92 -20.52
CA LYS A 96 1.60 -4.19 -20.54
C LYS A 96 2.50 -5.38 -20.81
N ASP A 97 3.53 -5.19 -21.63
CA ASP A 97 4.46 -6.26 -22.05
C ASP A 97 5.40 -6.68 -20.93
N GLU A 98 5.71 -5.79 -19.97
CA GLU A 98 6.55 -6.10 -18.83
C GLU A 98 5.86 -7.02 -17.79
N LYS A 99 4.52 -7.10 -17.79
CA LYS A 99 3.71 -7.99 -16.94
C LYS A 99 3.91 -7.81 -15.42
N LEU A 100 4.44 -6.67 -15.00
CA LEU A 100 4.63 -6.32 -13.59
C LEU A 100 3.38 -5.64 -13.00
N VAL A 101 2.55 -5.03 -13.84
CA VAL A 101 1.28 -4.40 -13.45
C VAL A 101 0.12 -5.09 -14.19
N PRO A 102 -1.00 -5.39 -13.52
CA PRO A 102 -2.19 -5.95 -14.17
C PRO A 102 -2.69 -5.03 -15.30
N ARG A 103 -2.97 -5.62 -16.48
CA ARG A 103 -3.38 -4.85 -17.68
C ARG A 103 -4.54 -3.88 -17.44
N ARG A 104 -5.50 -4.25 -16.58
CA ARG A 104 -6.65 -3.40 -16.22
C ARG A 104 -6.26 -2.12 -15.45
N LEU A 105 -5.06 -2.09 -14.88
CA LEU A 105 -4.53 -0.95 -14.12
C LEU A 105 -3.54 -0.11 -14.96
N ILE A 106 -3.44 -0.36 -16.26
CA ILE A 106 -2.61 0.40 -17.18
C ILE A 106 -3.52 1.20 -18.10
N TRP A 107 -3.49 2.51 -17.94
CA TRP A 107 -4.35 3.46 -18.63
C TRP A 107 -3.52 4.35 -19.56
N ASP A 108 -4.07 4.64 -20.74
CA ASP A 108 -3.52 5.67 -21.60
C ASP A 108 -3.70 7.04 -20.93
N ARG A 109 -2.64 7.86 -20.95
CA ARG A 109 -2.68 9.22 -20.40
C ARG A 109 -3.75 10.10 -21.06
N GLU A 110 -4.10 9.82 -22.30
CA GLU A 110 -5.17 10.53 -23.01
C GLU A 110 -6.54 10.40 -22.29
N GLU A 111 -6.75 9.34 -21.50
CA GLU A 111 -7.97 9.19 -20.70
C GLU A 111 -8.17 10.36 -19.73
N MET A 112 -7.08 10.89 -19.18
CA MET A 112 -7.13 12.07 -18.30
C MET A 112 -7.47 13.37 -19.04
N ASN A 113 -7.34 13.42 -20.36
CA ASN A 113 -7.63 14.59 -21.20
C ASN A 113 -9.08 14.58 -21.73
N LYS A 114 -9.79 13.48 -21.64
CA LYS A 114 -11.19 13.36 -22.07
C LYS A 114 -12.09 14.32 -21.29
N PRO A 115 -13.15 14.88 -21.89
CA PRO A 115 -14.12 15.71 -21.19
C PRO A 115 -14.79 14.98 -20.01
N ASP A 116 -15.07 13.71 -20.18
CA ASP A 116 -15.64 12.83 -19.14
C ASP A 116 -14.54 11.93 -18.54
N LEU A 117 -14.37 12.02 -17.23
CA LEU A 117 -13.44 11.21 -16.43
C LEU A 117 -14.12 10.05 -15.69
N THR A 118 -15.38 9.76 -15.98
CA THR A 118 -16.15 8.76 -15.21
C THR A 118 -15.44 7.42 -15.15
N GLU A 119 -14.91 6.90 -16.27
CA GLU A 119 -14.22 5.61 -16.29
C GLU A 119 -12.95 5.60 -15.42
N VAL A 120 -12.15 6.67 -15.46
CA VAL A 120 -10.93 6.81 -14.66
C VAL A 120 -11.28 6.88 -13.18
N VAL A 121 -12.26 7.72 -12.83
CA VAL A 121 -12.73 7.92 -11.46
C VAL A 121 -13.33 6.64 -10.89
N ASP A 122 -14.16 5.94 -11.66
CA ASP A 122 -14.76 4.67 -11.24
C ASP A 122 -13.69 3.58 -11.05
N SER A 123 -12.65 3.55 -11.89
CA SER A 123 -11.53 2.64 -11.72
C SER A 123 -10.77 2.93 -10.41
N ILE A 124 -10.44 4.19 -10.15
CA ILE A 124 -9.77 4.60 -8.89
C ILE A 124 -10.63 4.21 -7.69
N ASN A 125 -11.91 4.58 -7.70
CA ASN A 125 -12.85 4.30 -6.62
C ASN A 125 -12.99 2.80 -6.35
N ASN A 126 -13.06 1.99 -7.42
CA ASN A 126 -13.18 0.54 -7.29
C ASN A 126 -11.91 -0.07 -6.67
N GLU A 127 -10.73 0.27 -7.16
CA GLU A 127 -9.47 -0.28 -6.63
C GLU A 127 -9.25 0.14 -5.17
N VAL A 128 -9.52 1.41 -4.82
CA VAL A 128 -9.47 1.89 -3.43
C VAL A 128 -10.48 1.15 -2.56
N SER A 129 -11.73 0.99 -3.03
CA SER A 129 -12.76 0.30 -2.27
C SER A 129 -12.41 -1.17 -2.00
N VAL A 130 -11.89 -1.88 -3.00
CA VAL A 130 -11.44 -3.27 -2.86
C VAL A 130 -10.28 -3.37 -1.86
N TYR A 131 -9.30 -2.48 -1.98
CA TYR A 131 -8.15 -2.42 -1.08
C TYR A 131 -8.58 -2.18 0.38
N LEU A 132 -9.38 -1.15 0.62
CA LEU A 132 -9.84 -0.80 1.97
C LEU A 132 -10.67 -1.93 2.59
N LYS A 133 -11.53 -2.57 1.81
CA LYS A 133 -12.36 -3.68 2.29
C LYS A 133 -11.54 -4.92 2.65
N ARG A 134 -10.49 -5.22 1.90
CA ARG A 134 -9.53 -6.29 2.23
C ARG A 134 -8.74 -5.95 3.49
N LYS A 135 -8.24 -4.71 3.59
CA LYS A 135 -7.52 -4.21 4.76
C LYS A 135 -8.38 -4.29 6.02
N GLU A 136 -9.65 -3.87 5.94
CA GLU A 136 -10.63 -3.97 7.03
C GLU A 136 -10.83 -5.42 7.49
N ALA A 137 -11.06 -6.36 6.57
CA ALA A 137 -11.23 -7.78 6.90
C ALA A 137 -9.98 -8.38 7.59
N LEU A 138 -8.78 -7.97 7.18
CA LEU A 138 -7.53 -8.39 7.83
C LEU A 138 -7.39 -7.76 9.22
N PHE A 139 -7.82 -6.50 9.39
CA PHE A 139 -7.80 -5.80 10.66
C PHE A 139 -8.77 -6.42 11.67
N GLU A 140 -9.95 -6.85 11.24
CA GLU A 140 -10.90 -7.60 12.07
C GLU A 140 -10.30 -8.94 12.55
N GLN A 141 -9.61 -9.68 11.67
CA GLN A 141 -8.90 -10.91 12.05
C GLN A 141 -7.81 -10.63 13.09
N TYR A 142 -7.04 -9.58 12.90
CA TYR A 142 -5.98 -9.17 13.83
C TYR A 142 -6.56 -8.79 15.19
N GLY A 143 -7.62 -7.98 15.22
CA GLY A 143 -8.33 -7.61 16.44
C GLY A 143 -8.88 -8.81 17.21
N ALA A 144 -9.46 -9.79 16.51
CA ALA A 144 -9.96 -11.02 17.14
C ALA A 144 -8.82 -11.83 17.80
N LEU A 145 -7.64 -11.89 17.19
CA LEU A 145 -6.47 -12.57 17.74
C LEU A 145 -5.91 -11.82 18.96
N ILE A 146 -5.91 -10.49 18.94
CA ILE A 146 -5.55 -9.65 20.11
C ILE A 146 -6.48 -9.95 21.28
N GLU A 147 -7.79 -9.92 21.07
CA GLU A 147 -8.77 -10.17 22.15
C GLU A 147 -8.66 -11.60 22.70
N LYS A 148 -8.47 -12.58 21.81
CA LYS A 148 -8.23 -13.95 22.25
C LYS A 148 -6.96 -14.09 23.07
N ARG A 149 -5.86 -13.44 22.69
CA ARG A 149 -4.57 -13.45 23.41
C ARG A 149 -4.67 -12.87 24.83
N LYS A 150 -5.57 -11.90 25.05
CA LYS A 150 -5.85 -11.34 26.40
C LYS A 150 -6.56 -12.33 27.32
N SER A 151 -7.37 -13.23 26.77
CA SER A 151 -8.24 -14.14 27.52
C SER A 151 -7.74 -15.59 27.59
N SER A 152 -6.89 -16.00 26.64
CA SER A 152 -6.38 -17.37 26.53
C SER A 152 -5.09 -17.42 25.72
N MET A 153 -4.37 -18.55 25.80
CA MET A 153 -3.22 -18.79 24.93
C MET A 153 -3.68 -19.01 23.48
N LEU A 154 -2.96 -18.43 22.53
CA LEU A 154 -3.11 -18.72 21.10
C LEU A 154 -2.51 -20.10 20.80
N THR A 155 -3.09 -20.81 19.85
CA THR A 155 -2.46 -21.97 19.25
C THR A 155 -1.25 -21.54 18.39
N ALA A 156 -0.33 -22.45 18.07
CA ALA A 156 0.84 -22.15 17.24
C ALA A 156 0.46 -21.54 15.87
N VAL A 157 -0.63 -22.01 15.25
CA VAL A 157 -1.15 -21.47 13.98
C VAL A 157 -1.70 -20.05 14.14
N GLU A 158 -2.40 -19.78 15.24
CA GLU A 158 -2.94 -18.45 15.55
C GLU A 158 -1.83 -17.45 15.90
N GLU A 159 -0.79 -17.90 16.61
CA GLU A 159 0.37 -17.07 16.92
C GLU A 159 1.12 -16.69 15.65
N GLU A 160 1.36 -17.65 14.73
CA GLU A 160 1.95 -17.37 13.43
C GLU A 160 1.10 -16.37 12.63
N ARG A 161 -0.21 -16.58 12.60
CA ARG A 161 -1.13 -15.67 11.91
C ARG A 161 -1.14 -14.27 12.54
N PHE A 162 -1.11 -14.17 13.86
CA PHE A 162 -0.99 -12.91 14.58
C PHE A 162 0.27 -12.15 14.17
N LEU A 163 1.43 -12.81 14.14
CA LEU A 163 2.70 -12.21 13.77
C LEU A 163 2.71 -11.73 12.30
N GLN A 164 2.13 -12.52 11.38
CA GLN A 164 1.98 -12.12 9.97
C GLN A 164 1.16 -10.84 9.83
N LEU A 165 0.00 -10.78 10.50
CA LEU A 165 -0.89 -9.62 10.44
C LEU A 165 -0.27 -8.40 11.13
N HIS A 166 0.40 -8.59 12.27
CA HIS A 166 1.11 -7.52 12.96
C HIS A 166 2.20 -6.91 12.08
N THR A 167 3.06 -7.75 11.45
CA THR A 167 4.09 -7.29 10.52
C THR A 167 3.49 -6.55 9.33
N LEU A 168 2.35 -7.00 8.82
CA LEU A 168 1.65 -6.32 7.74
C LEU A 168 1.17 -4.93 8.17
N PHE A 169 0.48 -4.83 9.32
CA PHE A 169 -0.05 -3.55 9.81
C PHE A 169 1.03 -2.57 10.28
N SER A 170 2.16 -3.08 10.77
CA SER A 170 3.34 -2.26 11.05
C SER A 170 3.87 -1.60 9.77
N ARG A 171 3.95 -2.34 8.66
CA ARG A 171 4.32 -1.77 7.36
C ARG A 171 3.36 -0.69 6.85
N TYR A 172 2.07 -0.80 7.19
CA TYR A 172 1.07 0.23 6.90
C TYR A 172 1.08 1.40 7.89
N GLY A 173 1.97 1.38 8.90
CA GLY A 173 2.01 2.41 9.94
C GLY A 173 0.81 2.38 10.91
N GLU A 174 0.06 1.29 10.94
CA GLU A 174 -1.15 1.15 11.77
C GLU A 174 -0.85 0.57 13.18
N THR A 175 0.33 0.01 13.36
CA THR A 175 0.81 -0.53 14.64
C THR A 175 2.28 -0.20 14.81
N ASP A 176 2.73 -0.11 16.07
CA ASP A 176 4.15 0.03 16.37
C ASP A 176 4.91 -1.25 15.98
N ASP A 177 6.17 -1.08 15.56
CA ASP A 177 7.05 -2.22 15.30
C ASP A 177 7.27 -3.04 16.57
N PHE A 178 7.03 -4.34 16.50
CA PHE A 178 7.50 -5.23 17.57
C PHE A 178 9.03 -5.23 17.56
N PRO A 179 9.67 -5.13 18.74
CA PRO A 179 11.09 -5.42 18.83
C PRO A 179 11.36 -6.78 18.17
N ALA A 180 12.26 -6.82 17.18
CA ALA A 180 12.58 -8.04 16.41
C ALA A 180 12.93 -9.24 17.32
N GLN A 181 13.37 -8.97 18.54
CA GLN A 181 13.65 -9.96 19.58
C GLN A 181 12.40 -10.69 20.09
N LEU A 182 11.22 -10.06 20.07
CA LEU A 182 9.95 -10.66 20.49
C LEU A 182 9.26 -11.44 19.36
N LEU A 183 9.75 -11.31 18.13
CA LEU A 183 9.26 -12.04 16.95
C LEU A 183 10.00 -13.40 16.74
N SER A 184 11.03 -13.69 17.55
CA SER A 184 11.81 -14.90 17.41
C SER A 184 11.12 -16.09 18.10
N PRO A 185 10.86 -17.20 17.39
CA PRO A 185 10.35 -18.44 17.98
C PRO A 185 11.21 -18.98 19.15
N ASP A 186 12.50 -18.65 19.17
CA ASP A 186 13.43 -19.06 20.23
C ASP A 186 13.18 -18.37 21.58
N ILE A 187 12.55 -17.19 21.58
CA ILE A 187 12.24 -16.49 22.84
C ILE A 187 11.05 -17.14 23.54
N ASN A 188 10.03 -17.55 22.81
CA ASN A 188 8.91 -18.27 23.40
C ASN A 188 9.40 -19.59 24.05
N ARG A 189 10.26 -20.36 23.38
CA ARG A 189 10.88 -21.57 23.97
C ARG A 189 11.74 -21.26 25.20
N LYS A 190 12.49 -20.15 25.18
CA LYS A 190 13.30 -19.73 26.34
C LYS A 190 12.43 -19.24 27.50
N LEU A 191 11.34 -18.52 27.22
CA LEU A 191 10.34 -18.12 28.22
C LEU A 191 9.64 -19.35 28.82
N ASP A 192 9.18 -20.28 27.98
CA ASP A 192 8.55 -21.52 28.45
C ASP A 192 9.52 -22.34 29.36
N SER A 193 10.78 -22.45 28.93
CA SER A 193 11.81 -23.15 29.72
C SER A 193 12.15 -22.43 31.04
N LEU A 194 12.05 -21.11 31.10
CA LEU A 194 12.22 -20.31 32.32
C LEU A 194 11.01 -20.45 33.24
N ILE A 195 9.80 -20.43 32.71
CA ILE A 195 8.56 -20.65 33.46
C ILE A 195 8.52 -22.05 34.06
N GLU A 196 8.89 -23.10 33.31
CA GLU A 196 9.01 -24.45 33.84
C GLU A 196 10.05 -24.56 34.96
N ARG A 197 11.20 -23.91 34.83
CA ARG A 197 12.24 -23.89 35.89
C ARG A 197 11.80 -23.15 37.14
N MET A 198 11.04 -22.07 36.99
CA MET A 198 10.49 -21.29 38.12
C MET A 198 9.34 -22.02 38.84
N SER A 199 8.61 -22.89 38.14
CA SER A 199 7.54 -23.70 38.75
C SER A 199 8.04 -24.96 39.47
N GLN A 200 9.34 -25.24 39.37
CA GLN A 200 10.00 -26.38 40.04
C GLN A 200 10.83 -25.95 41.31
N LEU A 201 10.81 -24.64 41.63
CA LEU A 201 11.38 -24.03 42.83
C LEU A 201 10.29 -23.76 43.87
#